data_ce0baaf55f9815d2d7e976de74c095bf
#
_entry.id   ce0baaf55f9815d2d7e976de74c095bf
#
_cell.length_a   1.000
_cell.length_b   1.000
_cell.length_c   1.000
_cell.angle_alpha   90.00
_cell.angle_beta   90.00
_cell.angle_gamma   90.00
#
_symmetry.space_group_name_H-M   'P 1'
#
loop_
_entity.id
_entity.type
_entity.pdbx_description
1 polymer ?
#
loop_
_entity_poly.entity_id
_entity_poly.type
_entity_poly.pdbx_seq_one_letter_code
_entity_poly.pdbx_strand_id
1 'polypeptide(L)'
;MYEYKCKVLRVVDGDTVDVDIDLGFGVWLHKERVRIMGIDTPESRTSDKVEKVFGLAAKERLISLLGEDAILDTQVSKKGEHMKGKFGRILGNFRTLAGEHCADILISEGHAVEYTGGSKEDTQTQHLANRQRLIDEGTVVVPEGL
;
A
#
# COMPACT_ATOMS: atom_id res chain seq x y z
N MET A 1 -6.32 2.74 18.39
CA MET A 1 -6.06 3.25 17.02
C MET A 1 -5.87 4.74 17.08
N TYR A 2 -4.84 5.23 16.44
CA TYR A 2 -4.56 6.66 16.36
C TYR A 2 -4.68 7.15 14.93
N GLU A 3 -5.09 8.40 14.78
CA GLU A 3 -5.35 9.04 13.49
C GLU A 3 -4.47 10.27 13.36
N TYR A 4 -3.74 10.38 12.26
CA TYR A 4 -2.83 11.49 12.02
C TYR A 4 -3.03 12.09 10.64
N LYS A 5 -2.86 13.40 10.54
CA LYS A 5 -2.73 14.06 9.24
C LYS A 5 -1.31 13.88 8.73
N CYS A 6 -1.18 13.62 7.44
CA CYS A 6 0.12 13.43 6.81
C CYS A 6 0.23 14.23 5.54
N LYS A 7 1.45 14.60 5.18
CA LYS A 7 1.79 15.03 3.83
C LYS A 7 2.41 13.86 3.10
N VAL A 8 1.87 13.53 1.94
CA VAL A 8 2.39 12.45 1.10
C VAL A 8 3.60 12.98 0.33
N LEU A 9 4.77 12.39 0.57
CA LEU A 9 6.00 12.77 -0.12
C LEU A 9 6.19 11.96 -1.38
N ARG A 10 6.00 10.64 -1.28
CA ARG A 10 6.23 9.72 -2.39
C ARG A 10 5.55 8.39 -2.14
N VAL A 11 4.87 7.87 -3.14
CA VAL A 11 4.40 6.48 -3.15
C VAL A 11 5.55 5.62 -3.69
N VAL A 12 6.00 4.67 -2.89
CA VAL A 12 7.14 3.81 -3.23
C VAL A 12 6.68 2.58 -4.01
N ASP A 13 5.67 1.90 -3.47
CA ASP A 13 4.99 0.75 -4.07
C ASP A 13 3.49 0.86 -3.76
N GLY A 14 2.70 -0.05 -4.30
CA GLY A 14 1.26 -0.08 -4.02
C GLY A 14 0.89 -0.28 -2.55
N ASP A 15 1.86 -0.65 -1.70
CA ASP A 15 1.66 -0.88 -0.28
C ASP A 15 2.62 -0.09 0.62
N THR A 16 3.38 0.85 0.06
CA THR A 16 4.42 1.58 0.81
C THR A 16 4.45 3.05 0.39
N VAL A 17 4.38 3.94 1.37
CA VAL A 17 4.32 5.39 1.15
C VAL A 17 5.27 6.11 2.10
N ASP A 18 6.03 7.08 1.59
CA ASP A 18 6.84 7.98 2.40
C ASP A 18 6.05 9.24 2.70
N VAL A 19 5.97 9.62 3.95
CA VAL A 19 5.15 10.74 4.44
C VAL A 19 5.85 11.56 5.50
N ASP A 20 5.38 12.81 5.67
CA ASP A 20 5.60 13.59 6.88
C ASP A 20 4.34 13.48 7.72
N ILE A 21 4.48 13.18 9.02
CA ILE A 21 3.35 12.95 9.93
C ILE A 21 3.24 14.12 10.90
N ASP A 22 2.07 14.74 10.94
CA ASP A 22 1.73 15.82 11.87
C ASP A 22 1.32 15.21 13.21
N LEU A 23 2.11 15.45 14.24
CA LEU A 23 1.83 14.98 15.61
C LEU A 23 1.05 16.01 16.42
N GLY A 24 0.72 17.16 15.84
CA GLY A 24 0.10 18.25 16.56
C GLY A 24 1.14 19.13 17.27
N PHE A 25 0.69 20.28 17.78
CA PHE A 25 1.54 21.26 18.46
C PHE A 25 2.75 21.74 17.64
N GLY A 26 2.66 21.67 16.31
CA GLY A 26 3.79 22.04 15.44
C GLY A 26 4.90 21.00 15.37
N VAL A 27 4.66 19.80 15.87
CA VAL A 27 5.65 18.72 15.86
C VAL A 27 5.38 17.78 14.71
N TRP A 28 6.40 17.52 13.90
CA TRP A 28 6.30 16.66 12.72
C TRP A 28 7.36 15.56 12.77
N LEU A 29 6.97 14.35 12.34
CA LEU A 29 7.93 13.31 11.97
C LEU A 29 8.14 13.42 10.47
N HIS A 30 9.39 13.62 10.06
CA HIS A 30 9.72 13.79 8.65
C HIS A 30 10.23 12.51 8.01
N LYS A 31 9.84 12.28 6.75
CA LYS A 31 10.35 11.19 5.91
C LYS A 31 10.16 9.81 6.55
N GLU A 32 8.98 9.58 7.09
CA GLU A 32 8.64 8.29 7.65
C GLU A 32 8.09 7.37 6.55
N ARG A 33 8.56 6.13 6.54
CA ARG A 33 8.06 5.13 5.62
C ARG A 33 6.95 4.34 6.27
N VAL A 34 5.78 4.34 5.63
CA VAL A 34 4.59 3.63 6.09
C VAL A 34 4.32 2.45 5.18
N ARG A 35 4.21 1.26 5.78
CA ARG A 35 3.75 0.04 5.12
C ARG A 35 2.25 -0.09 5.39
N ILE A 36 1.44 -0.22 4.34
CA ILE A 36 0.01 -0.43 4.52
C ILE A 36 -0.23 -1.82 5.10
N MET A 37 -0.95 -1.88 6.22
CA MET A 37 -1.22 -3.13 6.94
C MET A 37 -2.21 -4.02 6.20
N GLY A 38 -2.00 -5.31 6.35
CA GLY A 38 -2.99 -6.31 5.94
C GLY A 38 -3.06 -6.59 4.46
N ILE A 39 -2.18 -6.01 3.66
CA ILE A 39 -2.16 -6.26 2.21
C ILE A 39 -0.76 -6.56 1.72
N ASP A 40 -0.70 -7.17 0.55
CA ASP A 40 0.51 -7.32 -0.24
C ASP A 40 0.21 -6.94 -1.68
N THR A 41 1.11 -6.20 -2.31
CA THR A 41 1.01 -5.81 -3.72
C THR A 41 2.20 -6.38 -4.50
N PRO A 42 2.06 -6.54 -5.84
CA PRO A 42 3.22 -6.90 -6.65
C PRO A 42 4.32 -5.86 -6.53
N GLU A 43 5.56 -6.30 -6.64
CA GLU A 43 6.72 -5.41 -6.56
C GLU A 43 6.81 -4.52 -7.79
N SER A 44 7.03 -3.23 -7.61
CA SER A 44 7.22 -2.28 -8.70
C SER A 44 8.70 -2.14 -9.08
N ARG A 45 9.60 -2.53 -8.16
CA ARG A 45 11.05 -2.50 -8.38
C ARG A 45 11.60 -3.93 -8.30
N THR A 46 11.43 -4.67 -9.38
CA THR A 46 11.85 -6.06 -9.49
C THR A 46 12.46 -6.31 -10.86
N SER A 47 13.31 -7.33 -10.95
CA SER A 47 13.85 -7.79 -12.23
C SER A 47 12.82 -8.60 -13.04
N ASP A 48 11.76 -9.09 -12.40
CA ASP A 48 10.65 -9.75 -13.08
C ASP A 48 9.81 -8.69 -13.78
N LYS A 49 9.96 -8.60 -15.11
CA LYS A 49 9.33 -7.56 -15.92
C LYS A 49 7.81 -7.65 -15.93
N VAL A 50 7.25 -8.85 -15.83
CA VAL A 50 5.79 -9.04 -15.77
C VAL A 50 5.25 -8.59 -14.43
N GLU A 51 5.83 -9.03 -13.32
CA GLU A 51 5.44 -8.58 -11.98
C GLU A 51 5.53 -7.06 -11.87
N LYS A 52 6.58 -6.45 -12.44
CA LYS A 52 6.77 -5.01 -12.44
C LYS A 52 5.59 -4.26 -13.07
N VAL A 53 5.02 -4.77 -14.15
CA VAL A 53 3.85 -4.15 -14.81
C VAL A 53 2.69 -4.05 -13.81
N PHE A 54 2.41 -5.12 -13.08
CA PHE A 54 1.33 -5.13 -12.09
C PHE A 54 1.68 -4.33 -10.85
N GLY A 55 2.95 -4.33 -10.43
CA GLY A 55 3.43 -3.50 -9.33
C GLY A 55 3.29 -2.01 -9.63
N LEU A 56 3.64 -1.59 -10.83
CA LEU A 56 3.47 -0.20 -11.26
C LEU A 56 1.99 0.18 -11.35
N ALA A 57 1.12 -0.74 -11.80
CA ALA A 57 -0.32 -0.49 -11.84
C ALA A 57 -0.89 -0.27 -10.43
N ALA A 58 -0.51 -1.08 -9.47
CA ALA A 58 -0.93 -0.91 -8.07
C ALA A 58 -0.42 0.41 -7.48
N LYS A 59 0.83 0.74 -7.75
CA LYS A 59 1.44 2.01 -7.33
C LYS A 59 0.67 3.21 -7.91
N GLU A 60 0.39 3.21 -9.20
CA GLU A 60 -0.35 4.29 -9.86
C GLU A 60 -1.76 4.42 -9.28
N ARG A 61 -2.42 3.30 -8.99
CA ARG A 61 -3.75 3.34 -8.37
C ARG A 61 -3.69 3.98 -6.99
N LEU A 62 -2.70 3.64 -6.18
CA LEU A 62 -2.52 4.24 -4.86
C LEU A 62 -2.24 5.74 -4.97
N ILE A 63 -1.41 6.16 -5.91
CA ILE A 63 -1.18 7.58 -6.18
C ILE A 63 -2.49 8.30 -6.47
N SER A 64 -3.37 7.68 -7.26
CA SER A 64 -4.67 8.27 -7.61
C SER A 64 -5.63 8.36 -6.40
N LEU A 65 -5.48 7.49 -5.41
CA LEU A 65 -6.31 7.47 -4.21
C LEU A 65 -5.84 8.47 -3.15
N LEU A 66 -4.55 8.79 -3.14
CA LEU A 66 -3.93 9.72 -2.18
C LEU A 66 -3.78 11.10 -2.83
N GLY A 67 -4.05 12.16 -2.05
CA GLY A 67 -3.71 13.51 -2.45
C GLY A 67 -2.36 13.93 -1.87
N GLU A 68 -2.10 15.23 -1.84
CA GLU A 68 -0.94 15.78 -1.14
C GLU A 68 -1.05 15.57 0.36
N ASP A 69 -2.27 15.59 0.88
CA ASP A 69 -2.59 15.37 2.29
C ASP A 69 -3.42 14.10 2.39
N ALA A 70 -3.16 13.33 3.44
CA ALA A 70 -3.88 12.08 3.70
C ALA A 70 -4.09 11.89 5.19
N ILE A 71 -5.03 11.03 5.54
CA ILE A 71 -5.24 10.61 6.92
C ILE A 71 -4.63 9.23 7.08
N LEU A 72 -3.73 9.11 8.05
CA LEU A 72 -3.09 7.86 8.42
C LEU A 72 -3.70 7.32 9.71
N ASP A 73 -4.22 6.10 9.65
CA ASP A 73 -4.68 5.37 10.83
C ASP A 73 -3.58 4.39 11.22
N THR A 74 -3.08 4.50 12.45
CA THR A 74 -2.09 3.57 12.99
C THR A 74 -2.71 2.73 14.09
N GLN A 75 -2.17 1.54 14.31
CA GLN A 75 -2.56 0.71 15.43
C GLN A 75 -1.46 0.73 16.48
N VAL A 76 -1.87 0.56 17.74
CA VAL A 76 -0.93 0.35 18.83
C VAL A 76 -0.95 -1.11 19.26
N SER A 77 0.18 -1.59 19.77
CA SER A 77 0.26 -2.92 20.37
C SER A 77 -0.54 -2.97 21.66
N LYS A 78 -0.71 -4.18 22.24
CA LYS A 78 -1.36 -4.35 23.54
C LYS A 78 -0.66 -3.56 24.65
N LYS A 79 0.61 -3.19 24.47
CA LYS A 79 1.38 -2.39 25.42
C LYS A 79 1.23 -0.88 25.21
N GLY A 80 0.39 -0.44 24.26
CA GLY A 80 0.19 0.96 23.94
C GLY A 80 1.25 1.57 23.05
N GLU A 81 2.12 0.76 22.47
CA GLU A 81 3.15 1.23 21.52
C GLU A 81 2.64 1.16 20.09
N HIS A 82 3.06 2.11 19.24
CA HIS A 82 2.76 2.07 17.81
C HIS A 82 3.39 0.83 17.18
N MET A 83 2.62 0.15 16.35
CA MET A 83 3.12 -1.01 15.64
C MET A 83 4.09 -0.58 14.54
N LYS A 84 5.26 -1.20 14.53
CA LYS A 84 6.26 -1.03 13.47
C LYS A 84 6.52 -2.39 12.84
N GLY A 85 6.65 -2.39 11.51
CA GLY A 85 7.02 -3.58 10.77
C GLY A 85 8.53 -3.80 10.79
N LYS A 86 8.96 -4.78 9.99
CA LYS A 86 10.38 -5.03 9.75
C LYS A 86 11.04 -3.75 9.23
N PHE A 87 12.32 -3.55 9.56
CA PHE A 87 13.11 -2.39 9.11
C PHE A 87 12.62 -1.04 9.64
N GLY A 88 11.89 -1.03 10.76
CA GLY A 88 11.46 0.21 11.41
C GLY A 88 10.35 0.97 10.70
N ARG A 89 9.68 0.34 9.73
CA ARG A 89 8.55 0.98 9.04
C ARG A 89 7.35 1.06 9.96
N ILE A 90 6.61 2.17 9.85
CA ILE A 90 5.33 2.32 10.55
C ILE A 90 4.30 1.47 9.83
N LEU A 91 3.48 0.76 10.58
CA LEU A 91 2.34 0.01 10.04
C LEU A 91 1.07 0.81 10.22
N GLY A 92 0.31 1.00 9.16
CA GLY A 92 -0.92 1.78 9.22
C GLY A 92 -1.74 1.62 7.96
N ASN A 93 -2.78 2.43 7.85
CA ASN A 93 -3.65 2.47 6.69
C ASN A 93 -3.98 3.91 6.35
N PHE A 94 -4.15 4.20 5.07
CA PHE A 94 -4.55 5.54 4.62
C PHE A 94 -6.01 5.54 4.23
N ARG A 95 -6.67 6.68 4.48
CA ARG A 95 -8.05 6.90 4.03
C ARG A 95 -8.08 7.86 2.85
N THR A 96 -9.02 7.61 1.93
CA THR A 96 -9.32 8.55 0.85
C THR A 96 -10.11 9.74 1.40
N LEU A 97 -10.33 10.77 0.57
CA LEU A 97 -11.18 11.91 0.93
C LEU A 97 -12.61 11.48 1.26
N ALA A 98 -13.09 10.38 0.68
CA ALA A 98 -14.41 9.82 0.98
C ALA A 98 -14.45 9.02 2.28
N GLY A 99 -13.32 8.86 2.95
CA GLY A 99 -13.22 8.12 4.21
C GLY A 99 -13.01 6.62 4.07
N GLU A 100 -12.82 6.12 2.86
CA GLU A 100 -12.56 4.70 2.62
C GLU A 100 -11.08 4.37 2.82
N HIS A 101 -10.79 3.17 3.34
CA HIS A 101 -9.42 2.70 3.45
C HIS A 101 -8.86 2.30 2.10
N CYS A 102 -7.68 2.81 1.75
CA CYS A 102 -7.03 2.50 0.47
C CYS A 102 -6.77 1.00 0.32
N ALA A 103 -6.44 0.30 1.41
CA ALA A 103 -6.23 -1.14 1.39
C ALA A 103 -7.45 -1.90 0.86
N ASP A 104 -8.64 -1.55 1.32
CA ASP A 104 -9.88 -2.21 0.90
C ASP A 104 -10.15 -1.99 -0.59
N ILE A 105 -9.90 -0.78 -1.07
CA ILE A 105 -10.08 -0.46 -2.49
C ILE A 105 -9.11 -1.26 -3.35
N LEU A 106 -7.84 -1.32 -2.96
CA LEU A 106 -6.82 -2.06 -3.72
C LEU A 106 -7.14 -3.55 -3.78
N ILE A 107 -7.63 -4.13 -2.68
CA ILE A 107 -8.05 -5.54 -2.65
C ILE A 107 -9.26 -5.74 -3.56
N SER A 108 -10.28 -4.91 -3.45
CA SER A 108 -11.51 -5.06 -4.23
C SER A 108 -11.27 -4.94 -5.73
N GLU A 109 -10.29 -4.15 -6.14
CA GLU A 109 -9.94 -3.93 -7.55
C GLU A 109 -8.90 -4.93 -8.09
N GLY A 110 -8.35 -5.80 -7.25
CA GLY A 110 -7.39 -6.81 -7.67
C GLY A 110 -5.95 -6.35 -7.72
N HIS A 111 -5.64 -5.15 -7.19
CA HIS A 111 -4.26 -4.64 -7.13
C HIS A 111 -3.49 -5.17 -5.92
N ALA A 112 -4.19 -5.63 -4.90
CA ALA A 112 -3.60 -6.16 -3.68
C ALA A 112 -4.31 -7.45 -3.26
N VAL A 113 -3.63 -8.24 -2.44
CA VAL A 113 -4.19 -9.42 -1.78
C VAL A 113 -4.14 -9.20 -0.28
N GLU A 114 -5.05 -9.83 0.46
CA GLU A 114 -5.00 -9.82 1.92
C GLU A 114 -3.74 -10.57 2.36
N TYR A 115 -3.05 -9.98 3.33
CA TYR A 115 -1.82 -10.55 3.88
C TYR A 115 -1.85 -10.47 5.40
N THR A 116 -1.89 -11.64 6.05
CA THR A 116 -1.95 -11.76 7.51
C THR A 116 -0.79 -12.58 8.05
N GLY A 117 0.31 -12.64 7.30
CA GLY A 117 1.46 -13.46 7.66
C GLY A 117 1.39 -14.90 7.16
N GLY A 118 0.50 -15.19 6.21
CA GLY A 118 0.34 -16.51 5.62
C GLY A 118 1.49 -16.93 4.72
N SER A 119 1.33 -18.06 4.03
CA SER A 119 2.39 -18.60 3.19
C SER A 119 2.61 -17.75 1.93
N LYS A 120 3.87 -17.71 1.47
CA LYS A 120 4.21 -17.04 0.22
C LYS A 120 3.54 -17.69 -0.99
N GLU A 121 3.31 -19.00 -0.93
CA GLU A 121 2.66 -19.76 -2.00
C GLU A 121 1.20 -19.33 -2.18
N ASP A 122 0.46 -19.19 -1.09
CA ASP A 122 -0.93 -18.73 -1.13
C ASP A 122 -1.02 -17.30 -1.65
N THR A 123 -0.14 -16.42 -1.20
CA THR A 123 -0.05 -15.04 -1.64
C THR A 123 0.24 -14.99 -3.14
N GLN A 124 1.20 -15.77 -3.62
CA GLN A 124 1.55 -15.82 -5.03
C GLN A 124 0.39 -16.35 -5.89
N THR A 125 -0.32 -17.37 -5.42
CA THR A 125 -1.49 -17.91 -6.12
C THR A 125 -2.56 -16.85 -6.30
N GLN A 126 -2.83 -16.06 -5.25
CA GLN A 126 -3.78 -14.97 -5.30
C GLN A 126 -3.33 -13.86 -6.25
N HIS A 127 -2.05 -13.50 -6.25
CA HIS A 127 -1.51 -12.52 -7.20
C HIS A 127 -1.65 -12.97 -8.65
N LEU A 128 -1.40 -14.24 -8.93
CA LEU A 128 -1.54 -14.77 -10.30
C LEU A 128 -3.00 -14.72 -10.77
N ALA A 129 -3.94 -15.04 -9.88
CA ALA A 129 -5.37 -14.92 -10.19
C ALA A 129 -5.76 -13.45 -10.47
N ASN A 130 -5.25 -12.52 -9.67
CA ASN A 130 -5.49 -11.10 -9.86
C ASN A 130 -4.89 -10.59 -11.18
N ARG A 131 -3.72 -11.08 -11.58
CA ARG A 131 -3.13 -10.72 -12.88
C ARG A 131 -4.07 -11.04 -14.03
N GLN A 132 -4.62 -12.26 -14.02
CA GLN A 132 -5.55 -12.68 -15.07
C GLN A 132 -6.81 -11.82 -15.09
N ARG A 133 -7.35 -11.52 -13.90
CA ARG A 133 -8.49 -10.63 -13.76
C ARG A 133 -8.22 -9.23 -14.34
N LEU A 134 -7.08 -8.63 -14.00
CA LEU A 134 -6.71 -7.28 -14.46
C LEU A 134 -6.51 -7.23 -15.96
N ILE A 135 -5.96 -8.29 -16.55
CA ILE A 135 -5.81 -8.42 -18.00
C ILE A 135 -7.18 -8.54 -18.66
N ASP A 136 -8.03 -9.41 -18.14
CA ASP A 136 -9.38 -9.67 -18.70
C ASP A 136 -10.27 -8.43 -18.63
N GLU A 137 -10.15 -7.65 -17.58
CA GLU A 137 -10.88 -6.38 -17.41
C GLU A 137 -10.31 -5.23 -18.25
N GLY A 138 -9.14 -5.42 -18.85
CA GLY A 138 -8.46 -4.36 -19.60
C GLY A 138 -7.81 -3.29 -18.73
N THR A 139 -7.74 -3.48 -17.41
CA THR A 139 -7.13 -2.54 -16.48
C THR A 139 -5.61 -2.48 -16.65
N VAL A 140 -5.00 -3.62 -16.92
CA VAL A 140 -3.56 -3.76 -17.13
C VAL A 140 -3.30 -4.42 -18.48
N VAL A 141 -2.42 -3.82 -19.27
CA VAL A 141 -1.97 -4.39 -20.54
C VAL A 141 -0.50 -4.78 -20.38
N VAL A 142 -0.20 -6.06 -20.57
CA VAL A 142 1.18 -6.55 -20.52
C VAL A 142 1.77 -6.39 -21.94
N PRO A 143 2.85 -5.62 -22.10
CA PRO A 143 3.47 -5.46 -23.41
C PRO A 143 3.96 -6.79 -23.98
N GLU A 144 3.88 -6.93 -25.31
CA GLU A 144 4.40 -8.10 -25.99
C GLU A 144 5.91 -8.21 -25.77
N GLY A 145 6.40 -9.44 -25.64
CA GLY A 145 7.82 -9.71 -25.47
C GLY A 145 8.32 -9.69 -24.03
N LEU A 146 7.43 -9.51 -23.07
CA LEU A 146 7.80 -9.62 -21.65
C LEU A 146 7.64 -11.04 -21.11
#